data_d842b3d67705e9955dbc19d4a8321d0f
#
_entry.id   d842b3d67705e9955dbc19d4a8321d0f
#
_cell.length_a   1.000
_cell.length_b   1.000
_cell.length_c   1.000
_cell.angle_alpha   90.00
_cell.angle_beta   90.00
_cell.angle_gamma   90.00
#
_symmetry.space_group_name_H-M   'P 1'
#
loop_
_entity.id
_entity.type
_entity.pdbx_description
1 polymer ?
#
loop_
_entity_poly.entity_id
_entity_poly.type
_entity_poly.pdbx_seq_one_letter_code
_entity_poly.pdbx_strand_id
1 'polypeptide(L)' 'MPLRNAGFKSQQAPCGQIVDGESYRDQDEEVLMTEEMDFACGCRTIRHEYHDGSVSQKVIRHDGTVLVDELLSAE' A
#
# COMPACT_ATOMS: atom_id res chain seq x y z
N MET A 1 10.79 -7.29 13.43
CA MET A 1 11.28 -7.30 12.04
C MET A 1 11.56 -5.89 11.58
N PRO A 2 12.70 -5.66 10.97
CA PRO A 2 12.94 -4.32 10.42
C PRO A 2 12.03 -4.07 9.23
N LEU A 3 11.49 -2.86 9.19
CA LEU A 3 10.71 -2.39 8.07
C LEU A 3 11.63 -2.20 6.87
N ARG A 4 11.28 -2.78 5.74
CA ARG A 4 12.03 -2.58 4.51
C ARG A 4 11.48 -1.38 3.77
N ASN A 5 12.40 -0.52 3.35
CA ASN A 5 12.09 0.70 2.64
C ASN A 5 12.86 0.69 1.32
N ALA A 6 12.14 0.87 0.22
CA ALA A 6 12.74 0.97 -1.11
C ALA A 6 12.12 2.14 -1.86
N GLY A 7 12.96 2.98 -2.44
CA GLY A 7 12.51 4.08 -3.29
C GLY A 7 12.09 3.58 -4.67
N PHE A 8 11.10 4.24 -5.26
CA PHE A 8 10.73 4.02 -6.66
C PHE A 8 10.62 5.37 -7.38
N LYS A 9 10.71 5.32 -8.69
CA LYS A 9 10.67 6.52 -9.52
C LYS A 9 9.67 6.38 -10.65
N SER A 10 9.07 7.50 -11.04
CA SER A 10 8.21 7.62 -12.21
C SER A 10 7.08 6.60 -12.22
N GLN A 11 6.39 6.46 -11.09
CA GLN A 11 5.22 5.62 -10.96
C GLN A 11 3.96 6.45 -10.96
N GLN A 12 2.90 5.92 -11.56
CA GLN A 12 1.61 6.61 -11.55
C GLN A 12 0.96 6.50 -10.17
N ALA A 13 0.73 7.66 -9.56
CA ALA A 13 0.02 7.74 -8.29
C ALA A 13 -1.50 7.58 -8.49
N PRO A 14 -2.26 7.27 -7.42
CA PRO A 14 -3.72 7.18 -7.53
C PRO A 14 -4.40 8.43 -8.07
N CYS A 15 -3.79 9.60 -7.90
CA CYS A 15 -4.34 10.85 -8.45
C CYS A 15 -4.04 11.03 -9.94
N GLY A 16 -3.29 10.13 -10.57
CA GLY A 16 -2.94 10.18 -11.97
C GLY A 16 -1.60 10.82 -12.30
N GLN A 17 -0.92 11.42 -11.32
CA GLN A 17 0.38 12.03 -11.53
C GLN A 17 1.49 10.97 -11.56
N ILE A 18 2.51 11.22 -12.36
CA ILE A 18 3.73 10.39 -12.36
C ILE A 18 4.71 11.01 -11.39
N VAL A 19 5.01 10.30 -10.31
CA VAL A 19 5.86 10.81 -9.23
C VAL A 19 6.78 9.72 -8.70
N ASP A 20 7.78 10.15 -7.97
CA ASP A 20 8.62 9.24 -7.19
C ASP A 20 7.94 8.94 -5.86
N GLY A 21 8.47 8.01 -5.12
CA GLY A 21 7.96 7.70 -3.79
C GLY A 21 8.79 6.64 -3.10
N GLU A 22 8.21 6.09 -2.05
CA GLU A 22 8.84 5.05 -1.26
C GLU A 22 7.85 3.92 -0.99
N SER A 23 8.36 2.70 -0.97
CA SER A 23 7.57 1.54 -0.59
C SER A 23 8.15 0.93 0.68
N TYR A 24 7.26 0.42 1.52
CA TYR A 24 7.60 -0.21 2.79
C TYR A 24 6.99 -1.59 2.83
N ARG A 25 7.74 -2.55 3.34
CA ARG A 25 7.25 -3.92 3.55
C ARG A 25 7.55 -4.35 4.96
N ASP A 26 6.58 -5.00 5.57
CA ASP A 26 6.72 -5.57 6.89
C ASP A 26 5.98 -6.90 6.96
N GLN A 27 6.42 -7.76 7.86
CA GLN A 27 5.78 -9.04 8.13
C GLN A 27 5.51 -9.15 9.62
N ASP A 28 4.37 -9.71 9.96
CA ASP A 28 3.89 -9.79 11.32
C ASP A 28 3.28 -11.17 11.56
N GLU A 29 3.10 -11.55 12.82
CA GLU A 29 2.48 -12.82 13.18
C GLU A 29 1.00 -12.86 12.77
N GLU A 30 0.30 -11.74 12.83
CA GLU A 30 -1.12 -11.66 12.46
C GLU A 30 -1.31 -11.44 10.97
N VAL A 31 -0.39 -10.71 10.36
CA VAL A 31 -0.46 -10.35 8.94
C VAL A 31 0.75 -10.95 8.25
N LEU A 32 0.50 -11.76 7.22
CA LEU A 32 1.58 -12.38 6.46
C LEU A 32 2.51 -11.35 5.84
N MET A 33 1.94 -10.28 5.28
CA MET A 33 2.71 -9.20 4.70
C MET A 33 1.91 -7.91 4.72
N THR A 34 2.57 -6.82 5.06
CA THR A 34 2.05 -5.47 4.89
C THR A 34 2.91 -4.75 3.87
N GLU A 35 2.29 -4.16 2.86
CA GLU A 35 2.99 -3.35 1.87
C GLU A 35 2.33 -1.98 1.80
N GLU A 36 3.12 -0.94 1.96
CA GLU A 36 2.65 0.44 1.86
C GLU A 36 3.49 1.17 0.83
N MET A 37 2.83 1.97 -0.02
CA MET A 37 3.52 2.83 -0.97
C MET A 37 3.10 4.27 -0.71
N ASP A 38 4.09 5.13 -0.47
CA ASP A 38 3.89 6.56 -0.28
C ASP A 38 4.40 7.29 -1.52
N PHE A 39 3.53 8.03 -2.17
CA PHE A 39 3.87 8.79 -3.37
C PHE A 39 4.24 10.22 -3.00
N ALA A 40 5.15 10.82 -3.76
CA ALA A 40 5.63 12.17 -3.48
C ALA A 40 4.52 13.22 -3.54
N CYS A 41 3.44 12.95 -4.27
CA CYS A 41 2.27 13.85 -4.31
C CYS A 41 1.42 13.79 -3.06
N GLY A 42 1.67 12.83 -2.16
CA GLY A 42 0.91 12.63 -0.93
C GLY A 42 -0.09 11.50 -0.96
N CYS A 43 -0.26 10.84 -2.11
CA CYS A 43 -1.09 9.65 -2.21
C CYS A 43 -0.43 8.47 -1.50
N ARG A 44 -1.25 7.50 -1.09
CA ARG A 44 -0.79 6.34 -0.34
C ARG A 44 -1.58 5.11 -0.74
N THR A 45 -0.90 3.97 -0.84
CA THR A 45 -1.56 2.68 -0.98
C THR A 45 -1.10 1.75 0.13
N ILE A 46 -2.03 0.96 0.66
CA ILE A 46 -1.74 0.02 1.74
C ILE A 46 -2.35 -1.32 1.36
N ARG A 47 -1.56 -2.39 1.48
CA ARG A 47 -2.01 -3.73 1.21
C ARG A 47 -1.57 -4.66 2.33
N HIS A 48 -2.51 -5.43 2.86
CA HIS A 48 -2.25 -6.47 3.85
C HIS A 48 -2.61 -7.83 3.26
N GLU A 49 -1.71 -8.79 3.41
CA GLU A 49 -2.00 -10.18 3.13
C GLU A 49 -2.07 -10.93 4.46
N TYR A 50 -3.13 -11.68 4.67
CA TYR A 50 -3.36 -12.42 5.90
C TYR A 50 -3.08 -13.91 5.72
N HIS A 51 -2.82 -14.60 6.83
CA HIS A 51 -2.47 -16.02 6.80
C HIS A 51 -3.59 -16.92 6.30
N ASP A 52 -4.83 -16.47 6.37
CA ASP A 52 -5.99 -17.20 5.84
C ASP A 52 -6.17 -17.03 4.33
N GLY A 53 -5.30 -16.28 3.69
CA GLY A 53 -5.35 -16.02 2.26
C GLY A 53 -6.14 -14.79 1.87
N SER A 54 -6.78 -14.10 2.80
CA SER A 54 -7.47 -12.86 2.48
C SER A 54 -6.48 -11.72 2.25
N VAL A 55 -6.89 -10.73 1.47
CA VAL A 55 -6.09 -9.56 1.13
C VAL A 55 -6.94 -8.32 1.35
N SER A 56 -6.39 -7.37 2.10
CA SER A 56 -6.99 -6.05 2.29
C SER A 56 -6.22 -5.01 1.47
N GLN A 57 -6.95 -4.16 0.76
CA GLN A 57 -6.35 -3.07 -0.02
C GLN A 57 -7.02 -1.76 0.32
N LYS A 58 -6.21 -0.71 0.44
CA LYS A 58 -6.69 0.64 0.68
C LYS A 58 -5.87 1.62 -0.15
N VAL A 59 -6.55 2.52 -0.85
CA VAL A 59 -5.92 3.57 -1.65
C VAL A 59 -6.45 4.90 -1.17
N ILE A 60 -5.56 5.78 -0.76
CA ILE A 60 -5.89 7.10 -0.22
C ILE A 60 -5.25 8.16 -1.11
N ARG A 61 -6.07 9.07 -1.63
CA ARG A 61 -5.58 10.18 -2.43
C ARG A 61 -4.96 11.25 -1.51
N HIS A 62 -4.11 12.10 -2.09
CA HIS A 62 -3.35 13.11 -1.34
C HIS A 62 -4.22 14.09 -0.53
N ASP A 63 -5.49 14.23 -0.89
CA ASP A 63 -6.43 15.09 -0.15
C ASP A 63 -7.16 14.36 0.98
N GLY A 64 -6.83 13.07 1.21
CA GLY A 64 -7.46 12.26 2.23
C GLY A 64 -8.65 11.45 1.73
N THR A 65 -9.03 11.57 0.47
CA THR A 65 -10.13 10.81 -0.10
C THR A 65 -9.74 9.34 -0.25
N VAL A 66 -10.54 8.45 0.31
CA VAL A 66 -10.35 7.00 0.17
C VAL A 66 -10.95 6.57 -1.16
N LEU A 67 -10.11 6.14 -2.09
CA LEU A 67 -10.52 5.73 -3.43
C LEU A 67 -10.88 4.25 -3.48
N VAL A 68 -10.16 3.43 -2.72
CA VAL A 68 -10.38 1.99 -2.63
C VAL A 68 -10.26 1.58 -1.18
N ASP A 69 -11.20 0.77 -0.72
CA ASP A 69 -11.18 0.17 0.61
C ASP A 69 -11.87 -1.18 0.49
N GLU A 70 -11.07 -2.22 0.24
CA GLU A 70 -11.59 -3.55 -0.07
C GLU A 70 -10.94 -4.61 0.80
N LEU A 71 -11.73 -5.61 1.16
CA LEU A 71 -11.25 -6.84 1.76
C LEU A 71 -11.67 -8.00 0.86
N LEU A 72 -10.66 -8.68 0.31
CA LEU A 72 -10.87 -9.81 -0.58
C LEU A 72 -10.61 -11.10 0.19
N SER A 73 -11.66 -11.88 0.40
CA SER A 73 -11.53 -13.18 1.07
C SER A 73 -11.11 -14.25 0.09
N ALA A 74 -10.18 -15.10 0.51
CA ALA A 74 -9.80 -16.27 -0.26
C ALA A 74 -10.75 -17.43 0.10
N GLU A 75 -11.66 -17.71 -0.76
CA GLU A 75 -12.53 -18.87 -0.60
C GLU A 75 -12.38 -19.79 -1.76
#